data_7d53cdede3c480f33ab05b33b89b11fe
#
_entry.id   7d53cdede3c480f33ab05b33b89b11fe
#
_cell.length_a   1.000
_cell.length_b   1.000
_cell.length_c   1.000
_cell.angle_alpha   90.00
_cell.angle_beta   90.00
_cell.angle_gamma   90.00
#
_symmetry.space_group_name_H-M   'P 1'
#
loop_
_entity.id
_entity.type
_entity.pdbx_description
1 polymer ?
#
loop_
_entity_poly.entity_id
_entity_poly.type
_entity_poly.pdbx_seq_one_letter_code
_entity_poly.pdbx_strand_id
1 'polypeptide(L)'
;MKNKTLAAWLTFLFGPIGLHRFYLYGWTDTLGWLIPIPTALGVYGFERIQQFGLDDVLSWWLLPIFGFTLAATCLNAIIFGLMTPHEWNQRFNPDADPEHPAGQTQWATIGAIVVSLMVGTAAMLSGLAYGFQRYFESTTKLMN
;
A
#
# COMPACT_ATOMS: atom_id res chain seq x y z
N MET A 1 -23.61 3.19 -4.18
CA MET A 1 -23.16 2.65 -2.89
C MET A 1 -21.76 2.07 -2.99
N LYS A 2 -20.95 2.32 -1.97
CA LYS A 2 -19.56 1.84 -1.95
C LYS A 2 -19.49 0.47 -1.29
N ASN A 3 -18.95 -0.51 -2.05
CA ASN A 3 -18.85 -1.90 -1.60
C ASN A 3 -17.49 -2.15 -0.92
N LYS A 4 -17.52 -2.73 0.29
CA LYS A 4 -16.32 -3.00 1.10
C LYS A 4 -15.36 -3.98 0.43
N THR A 5 -15.88 -5.06 -0.12
CA THR A 5 -15.07 -6.07 -0.81
C THR A 5 -14.33 -5.47 -2.01
N LEU A 6 -15.07 -4.69 -2.83
CA LEU A 6 -14.46 -4.00 -3.96
C LEU A 6 -13.39 -2.99 -3.51
N ALA A 7 -13.67 -2.22 -2.46
CA ALA A 7 -12.71 -1.28 -1.92
C ALA A 7 -11.43 -1.97 -1.41
N ALA A 8 -11.55 -3.10 -0.70
CA ALA A 8 -10.39 -3.87 -0.23
C ALA A 8 -9.54 -4.37 -1.40
N TRP A 9 -10.13 -4.94 -2.43
CA TRP A 9 -9.41 -5.38 -3.63
C TRP A 9 -8.81 -4.24 -4.45
N LEU A 10 -9.53 -3.12 -4.61
CA LEU A 10 -8.99 -1.94 -5.27
C LEU A 10 -7.79 -1.37 -4.50
N THR A 11 -7.87 -1.40 -3.17
CA THR A 11 -6.76 -0.93 -2.34
C THR A 11 -5.56 -1.85 -2.45
N PHE A 12 -5.76 -3.16 -2.48
CA PHE A 12 -4.67 -4.12 -2.65
C PHE A 12 -4.01 -4.01 -4.04
N LEU A 13 -4.80 -4.04 -5.12
CA LEU A 13 -4.29 -4.09 -6.49
C LEU A 13 -3.79 -2.74 -7.01
N PHE A 14 -4.52 -1.67 -6.70
CA PHE A 14 -4.30 -0.33 -7.24
C PHE A 14 -4.04 0.72 -6.15
N GLY A 15 -3.82 0.27 -4.93
CA GLY A 15 -3.47 1.14 -3.80
C GLY A 15 -2.27 2.03 -4.07
N PRO A 16 -1.15 1.50 -4.60
CA PRO A 16 0.05 2.29 -4.88
C PRO A 16 -0.14 3.43 -5.88
N ILE A 17 -1.15 3.37 -6.74
CA ILE A 17 -1.52 4.47 -7.66
C ILE A 17 -2.73 5.29 -7.17
N GLY A 18 -3.23 5.02 -5.96
CA GLY A 18 -4.25 5.85 -5.30
C GLY A 18 -5.69 5.62 -5.77
N LEU A 19 -5.98 4.68 -6.67
CA LEU A 19 -7.31 4.48 -7.25
C LEU A 19 -8.41 4.19 -6.20
N HIS A 20 -8.07 3.47 -5.13
CA HIS A 20 -9.00 3.18 -4.05
C HIS A 20 -9.51 4.45 -3.36
N ARG A 21 -8.68 5.48 -3.27
CA ARG A 21 -9.07 6.74 -2.67
C ARG A 21 -10.07 7.50 -3.52
N PHE A 22 -9.85 7.50 -4.84
CA PHE A 22 -10.82 8.09 -5.77
C PHE A 22 -12.16 7.37 -5.74
N TYR A 23 -12.17 6.05 -5.58
CA TYR A 23 -13.40 5.28 -5.38
C TYR A 23 -14.11 5.65 -4.08
N LEU A 24 -13.36 5.82 -2.97
CA LEU A 24 -13.93 6.07 -1.64
C LEU A 24 -14.25 7.54 -1.37
N TYR A 25 -13.40 8.46 -1.81
CA TYR A 25 -13.50 9.89 -1.44
C TYR A 25 -13.72 10.81 -2.65
N GLY A 26 -13.69 10.27 -3.87
CA GLY A 26 -13.87 11.03 -5.10
C GLY A 26 -12.59 11.64 -5.64
N TRP A 27 -12.67 12.25 -6.82
CA TRP A 27 -11.52 12.79 -7.57
C TRP A 27 -10.85 14.00 -6.92
N THR A 28 -11.51 14.64 -5.97
CA THR A 28 -10.99 15.81 -5.23
C THR A 28 -10.08 15.41 -4.06
N ASP A 29 -9.91 14.12 -3.78
CA ASP A 29 -9.10 13.66 -2.68
C ASP A 29 -7.61 13.89 -2.94
N THR A 30 -7.01 14.80 -2.18
CA THR A 30 -5.60 15.18 -2.30
C THR A 30 -4.64 14.00 -2.07
N LEU A 31 -4.97 13.11 -1.11
CA LEU A 31 -4.14 11.95 -0.82
C LEU A 31 -4.16 10.95 -1.97
N GLY A 32 -5.27 10.83 -2.71
CA GLY A 32 -5.34 10.00 -3.91
C GLY A 32 -4.32 10.44 -4.97
N TRP A 33 -4.07 11.74 -5.11
CA TRP A 33 -3.08 12.29 -6.01
C TRP A 33 -1.64 12.24 -5.47
N LEU A 34 -1.46 12.20 -4.16
CA LEU A 34 -0.13 12.16 -3.54
C LEU A 34 0.46 10.74 -3.49
N ILE A 35 -0.35 9.69 -3.33
CA ILE A 35 0.11 8.30 -3.23
C ILE A 35 0.94 7.83 -4.44
N PRO A 36 0.63 8.20 -5.70
CA PRO A 36 1.47 7.83 -6.83
C PRO A 36 2.90 8.35 -6.79
N ILE A 37 3.16 9.44 -6.05
CA ILE A 37 4.50 10.05 -5.98
C ILE A 37 5.54 9.10 -5.37
N PRO A 38 5.38 8.58 -4.14
CA PRO A 38 6.34 7.63 -3.58
C PRO A 38 6.41 6.32 -4.39
N THR A 39 5.32 5.92 -5.03
CA THR A 39 5.32 4.77 -5.94
C THR A 39 6.23 5.02 -7.15
N ALA A 40 6.09 6.17 -7.81
CA ALA A 40 6.93 6.55 -8.94
C ALA A 40 8.41 6.67 -8.55
N LEU A 41 8.69 7.27 -7.38
CA LEU A 41 10.06 7.35 -6.84
C LEU A 41 10.65 5.95 -6.60
N GLY A 42 9.87 5.03 -6.07
CA GLY A 42 10.31 3.65 -5.85
C GLY A 42 10.57 2.88 -7.14
N VAL A 43 9.69 3.02 -8.13
CA VAL A 43 9.90 2.45 -9.48
C VAL A 43 11.16 3.03 -10.14
N TYR A 44 11.36 4.34 -10.05
CA TYR A 44 12.58 4.98 -10.52
C TYR A 44 13.82 4.44 -9.83
N GLY A 45 13.78 4.19 -8.52
CA GLY A 45 14.86 3.56 -7.78
C GLY A 45 15.18 2.15 -8.29
N PHE A 46 14.16 1.38 -8.64
CA PHE A 46 14.34 0.05 -9.24
C PHE A 46 14.98 0.10 -10.62
N GLU A 47 14.56 1.02 -11.49
CA GLU A 47 15.19 1.25 -12.80
C GLU A 47 16.66 1.66 -12.67
N ARG A 48 16.98 2.52 -11.70
CA ARG A 48 18.36 2.92 -11.44
C ARG A 48 19.28 1.75 -11.07
N ILE A 49 18.80 0.83 -10.24
CA ILE A 49 19.60 -0.38 -9.92
C ILE A 49 19.90 -1.19 -11.17
N GLN A 50 18.95 -1.31 -12.07
CA GLN A 50 19.18 -2.05 -13.32
C GLN A 50 20.22 -1.36 -14.22
N GLN A 51 20.30 -0.03 -14.19
CA GLN A 51 21.20 0.75 -15.03
C GLN A 51 22.60 0.94 -14.40
N PHE A 52 22.65 1.23 -13.10
CA PHE A 52 23.87 1.64 -12.39
C PHE A 52 24.38 0.59 -11.40
N GLY A 53 23.65 -0.50 -11.21
CA GLY A 53 24.01 -1.58 -10.29
C GLY A 53 23.61 -1.29 -8.83
N LEU A 54 23.96 -2.25 -7.98
CA LEU A 54 23.59 -2.24 -6.56
C LEU A 54 24.28 -1.16 -5.72
N ASP A 55 25.35 -0.56 -6.21
CA ASP A 55 26.12 0.47 -5.51
C ASP A 55 25.55 1.91 -5.71
N ASP A 56 24.45 2.05 -6.45
CA ASP A 56 23.80 3.34 -6.65
C ASP A 56 23.18 3.88 -5.35
N VAL A 57 23.80 4.91 -4.79
CA VAL A 57 23.42 5.48 -3.48
C VAL A 57 21.99 6.02 -3.47
N LEU A 58 21.52 6.60 -4.57
CA LEU A 58 20.16 7.13 -4.64
C LEU A 58 19.12 6.02 -4.52
N SER A 59 19.37 4.87 -5.14
CA SER A 59 18.49 3.70 -5.06
C SER A 59 18.37 3.14 -3.65
N TRP A 60 19.37 3.32 -2.78
CA TRP A 60 19.30 2.91 -1.38
C TRP A 60 18.16 3.58 -0.60
N TRP A 61 17.84 4.82 -0.98
CA TRP A 61 16.75 5.58 -0.37
C TRP A 61 15.41 5.33 -1.06
N LEU A 62 15.43 5.19 -2.38
CA LEU A 62 14.22 5.08 -3.19
C LEU A 62 13.53 3.72 -3.09
N LEU A 63 14.29 2.63 -3.03
CA LEU A 63 13.71 1.28 -2.95
C LEU A 63 12.94 1.01 -1.66
N PRO A 64 13.45 1.35 -0.47
CA PRO A 64 12.67 1.23 0.76
C PRO A 64 11.36 2.03 0.72
N ILE A 65 11.34 3.20 0.08
CA ILE A 65 10.11 3.99 -0.10
C ILE A 65 9.05 3.18 -0.85
N PHE A 66 9.43 2.45 -1.89
CA PHE A 66 8.51 1.59 -2.62
C PHE A 66 7.95 0.47 -1.74
N GLY A 67 8.81 -0.22 -1.01
CA GLY A 67 8.41 -1.29 -0.08
C GLY A 67 7.44 -0.79 1.00
N PHE A 68 7.71 0.37 1.61
CA PHE A 68 6.83 0.97 2.61
C PHE A 68 5.51 1.47 2.01
N THR A 69 5.52 2.03 0.81
CA THR A 69 4.30 2.47 0.12
C THR A 69 3.39 1.27 -0.16
N LEU A 70 3.96 0.18 -0.66
CA LEU A 70 3.21 -1.04 -0.92
C LEU A 70 2.67 -1.65 0.38
N ALA A 71 3.47 -1.70 1.44
CA ALA A 71 3.04 -2.16 2.75
C ALA A 71 1.92 -1.31 3.33
N ALA A 72 2.01 0.01 3.21
CA ALA A 72 0.98 0.94 3.69
C ALA A 72 -0.35 0.77 2.94
N THR A 73 -0.33 0.57 1.63
CA THR A 73 -1.55 0.32 0.85
C THR A 73 -2.15 -1.05 1.17
N CYS A 74 -1.34 -2.08 1.38
CA CYS A 74 -1.81 -3.37 1.86
C CYS A 74 -2.44 -3.28 3.25
N LEU A 75 -1.84 -2.50 4.17
CA LEU A 75 -2.41 -2.24 5.48
C LEU A 75 -3.78 -1.55 5.38
N ASN A 76 -3.93 -0.57 4.50
CA ASN A 76 -5.23 0.05 4.24
C ASN A 76 -6.28 -0.94 3.72
N ALA A 77 -5.88 -1.87 2.85
CA ALA A 77 -6.78 -2.92 2.36
C ALA A 77 -7.27 -3.82 3.51
N ILE A 78 -6.37 -4.17 4.44
CA ILE A 78 -6.70 -4.94 5.65
C ILE A 78 -7.67 -4.15 6.53
N ILE A 79 -7.38 -2.87 6.81
CA ILE A 79 -8.24 -2.01 7.64
C ILE A 79 -9.64 -1.93 7.04
N PHE A 80 -9.77 -1.68 5.74
CA PHE A 80 -11.08 -1.64 5.08
C PHE A 80 -11.80 -2.99 5.14
N GLY A 81 -11.09 -4.10 4.94
CA GLY A 81 -11.67 -5.43 5.02
C GLY A 81 -12.15 -5.81 6.42
N LEU A 82 -11.49 -5.34 7.47
CA LEU A 82 -11.81 -5.64 8.87
C LEU A 82 -12.89 -4.73 9.47
N MET A 83 -13.25 -3.62 8.84
CA MET A 83 -14.35 -2.77 9.31
C MET A 83 -15.63 -3.59 9.47
N THR A 84 -16.40 -3.33 10.54
CA THR A 84 -17.74 -3.91 10.69
C THR A 84 -18.69 -3.35 9.62
N PRO A 85 -19.80 -4.05 9.29
CA PRO A 85 -20.81 -3.51 8.36
C PRO A 85 -21.31 -2.14 8.78
N HIS A 86 -21.56 -1.98 10.08
CA HIS A 86 -22.02 -0.72 10.67
C HIS A 86 -21.01 0.42 10.43
N GLU A 87 -19.74 0.23 10.79
CA GLU A 87 -18.69 1.24 10.60
C GLU A 87 -18.47 1.59 9.13
N TRP A 88 -18.49 0.57 8.25
CA TRP A 88 -18.34 0.78 6.82
C TRP A 88 -19.47 1.64 6.25
N ASN A 89 -20.71 1.24 6.51
CA ASN A 89 -21.88 1.94 5.97
C ASN A 89 -22.03 3.34 6.56
N GLN A 90 -21.81 3.51 7.87
CA GLN A 90 -21.83 4.82 8.50
C GLN A 90 -20.80 5.78 7.87
N ARG A 91 -19.63 5.27 7.49
CA ARG A 91 -18.55 6.10 6.94
C ARG A 91 -18.68 6.35 5.44
N PHE A 92 -19.08 5.36 4.67
CA PHE A 92 -19.01 5.42 3.20
C PHE A 92 -20.39 5.40 2.52
N ASN A 93 -21.44 5.02 3.21
CA ASN A 93 -22.82 4.94 2.72
C ASN A 93 -23.79 5.53 3.77
N PRO A 94 -23.65 6.80 4.17
CA PRO A 94 -24.39 7.37 5.31
C PRO A 94 -25.92 7.37 5.11
N ASP A 95 -26.37 7.33 3.86
CA ASP A 95 -27.81 7.33 3.52
C ASP A 95 -28.40 5.88 3.48
N ALA A 96 -27.58 4.86 3.71
CA ALA A 96 -28.01 3.46 3.70
C ALA A 96 -28.25 2.94 5.13
N ASP A 97 -28.96 1.80 5.21
CA ASP A 97 -29.08 1.06 6.46
C ASP A 97 -27.67 0.70 7.00
N PRO A 98 -27.39 0.90 8.29
CA PRO A 98 -26.11 0.52 8.89
C PRO A 98 -25.70 -0.93 8.64
N GLU A 99 -26.67 -1.85 8.55
CA GLU A 99 -26.43 -3.27 8.28
C GLU A 99 -26.54 -3.64 6.79
N HIS A 100 -26.55 -2.65 5.89
CA HIS A 100 -26.67 -2.89 4.47
C HIS A 100 -25.56 -3.84 3.95
N PRO A 101 -25.91 -4.78 3.03
CA PRO A 101 -24.98 -5.81 2.53
C PRO A 101 -23.68 -5.30 1.90
N ALA A 102 -23.64 -4.05 1.43
CA ALA A 102 -22.44 -3.43 0.85
C ALA A 102 -21.27 -3.35 1.86
N GLY A 103 -21.57 -3.28 3.16
CA GLY A 103 -20.58 -3.27 4.25
C GLY A 103 -20.23 -4.67 4.79
N GLN A 104 -20.91 -5.73 4.35
CA GLN A 104 -20.68 -7.05 4.90
C GLN A 104 -19.32 -7.64 4.47
N THR A 105 -18.73 -8.43 5.39
CA THR A 105 -17.51 -9.19 5.10
C THR A 105 -17.87 -10.48 4.40
N GLN A 106 -17.46 -10.60 3.16
CA GLN A 106 -17.64 -11.79 2.34
C GLN A 106 -16.33 -12.62 2.29
N TRP A 107 -16.39 -13.84 1.81
CA TRP A 107 -15.18 -14.66 1.61
C TRP A 107 -14.13 -13.97 0.73
N ALA A 108 -14.57 -13.25 -0.30
CA ALA A 108 -13.68 -12.47 -1.13
C ALA A 108 -13.00 -11.31 -0.38
N THR A 109 -13.66 -10.73 0.64
CA THR A 109 -13.07 -9.71 1.53
C THR A 109 -11.97 -10.34 2.36
N ILE A 110 -12.21 -11.53 2.91
CA ILE A 110 -11.21 -12.28 3.68
C ILE A 110 -10.00 -12.61 2.79
N GLY A 111 -10.24 -13.04 1.55
CA GLY A 111 -9.17 -13.24 0.56
C GLY A 111 -8.30 -12.01 0.37
N ALA A 112 -8.90 -10.83 0.20
CA ALA A 112 -8.18 -9.57 0.07
C ALA A 112 -7.32 -9.26 1.32
N ILE A 113 -7.85 -9.50 2.54
CA ILE A 113 -7.13 -9.32 3.80
C ILE A 113 -5.90 -10.23 3.86
N VAL A 114 -6.08 -11.54 3.58
CA VAL A 114 -5.00 -12.53 3.64
C VAL A 114 -3.88 -12.21 2.66
N VAL A 115 -4.22 -11.95 1.40
CA VAL A 115 -3.23 -11.63 0.37
C VAL A 115 -2.52 -10.30 0.68
N SER A 116 -3.26 -9.29 1.16
CA SER A 116 -2.67 -8.02 1.58
C SER A 116 -1.71 -8.18 2.75
N LEU A 117 -2.04 -9.04 3.72
CA LEU A 117 -1.15 -9.33 4.85
C LEU A 117 0.14 -10.00 4.37
N MET A 118 0.05 -10.98 3.50
CA MET A 118 1.23 -11.68 2.96
C MET A 118 2.11 -10.76 2.14
N VAL A 119 1.54 -10.05 1.16
CA VAL A 119 2.29 -9.15 0.28
C VAL A 119 2.82 -7.94 1.03
N GLY A 120 2.01 -7.32 1.87
CA GLY A 120 2.40 -6.15 2.66
C GLY A 120 3.54 -6.46 3.63
N THR A 121 3.48 -7.60 4.32
CA THR A 121 4.56 -8.05 5.21
C THR A 121 5.84 -8.31 4.44
N ALA A 122 5.76 -9.04 3.32
CA ALA A 122 6.92 -9.31 2.47
C ALA A 122 7.55 -8.01 1.93
N ALA A 123 6.74 -7.06 1.46
CA ALA A 123 7.21 -5.78 0.97
C ALA A 123 7.90 -4.95 2.06
N MET A 124 7.31 -4.89 3.25
CA MET A 124 7.88 -4.17 4.39
C MET A 124 9.21 -4.78 4.84
N LEU A 125 9.26 -6.10 5.00
CA LEU A 125 10.48 -6.79 5.42
C LEU A 125 11.59 -6.69 4.36
N SER A 126 11.24 -6.77 3.08
CA SER A 126 12.20 -6.59 1.98
C SER A 126 12.78 -5.18 1.95
N GLY A 127 11.95 -4.16 2.14
CA GLY A 127 12.38 -2.77 2.21
C GLY A 127 13.31 -2.51 3.40
N LEU A 128 12.97 -3.05 4.58
CA LEU A 128 13.80 -2.96 5.78
C LEU A 128 15.13 -3.70 5.61
N ALA A 129 15.09 -4.95 5.13
CA ALA A 129 16.30 -5.76 4.93
C ALA A 129 17.26 -5.10 3.95
N TYR A 130 16.75 -4.58 2.83
CA TYR A 130 17.57 -3.86 1.87
C TYR A 130 18.19 -2.59 2.48
N GLY A 131 17.39 -1.78 3.19
CA GLY A 131 17.88 -0.56 3.83
C GLY A 131 18.97 -0.84 4.86
N PHE A 132 18.78 -1.83 5.73
CA PHE A 132 19.78 -2.23 6.72
C PHE A 132 21.05 -2.82 6.09
N GLN A 133 20.92 -3.68 5.10
CA GLN A 133 22.06 -4.23 4.39
C GLN A 133 22.94 -3.11 3.83
N ARG A 134 22.34 -2.15 3.14
CA ARG A 134 23.08 -1.03 2.55
C ARG A 134 23.72 -0.13 3.61
N TYR A 135 23.03 0.12 4.71
CA TYR A 135 23.58 0.87 5.83
C TYR A 135 24.87 0.20 6.38
N PHE A 136 24.81 -1.09 6.66
CA PHE A 136 25.97 -1.82 7.20
C PHE A 136 27.14 -1.91 6.21
N GLU A 137 26.86 -2.14 4.94
CA GLU A 137 27.89 -2.16 3.89
C GLU A 137 28.60 -0.80 3.78
N SER A 138 27.86 0.30 3.83
CA SER A 138 28.44 1.65 3.78
C SER A 138 29.32 1.94 5.00
N THR A 139 28.89 1.52 6.18
CA THR A 139 29.66 1.71 7.43
C THR A 139 30.95 0.90 7.41
N THR A 140 30.93 -0.31 6.93
CA THR A 140 32.11 -1.17 6.82
C THR A 140 33.14 -0.60 5.84
N LYS A 141 32.70 -0.02 4.71
CA LYS A 141 33.60 0.64 3.75
C LYS A 141 34.31 1.89 4.32
N LEU A 142 33.73 2.54 5.32
CA LEU A 142 34.32 3.73 5.95
C LEU A 142 35.37 3.37 7.03
N MET A 143 35.33 2.13 7.53
CA MET A 143 36.25 1.66 8.59
C MET A 143 37.53 0.97 8.04
N ASN A 144 37.57 0.67 6.76
CA ASN A 144 38.70 0.08 6.03
C ASN A 144 39.35 1.11 5.10
#